data_cb9e8d3b2df24915ed5b4623f8e73c01
#
_entry.id   cb9e8d3b2df24915ed5b4623f8e73c01
#
_cell.length_a   1.000
_cell.length_b   1.000
_cell.length_c   1.000
_cell.angle_alpha   90.00
_cell.angle_beta   90.00
_cell.angle_gamma   90.00
#
_symmetry.space_group_name_H-M   'P 1'
#
loop_
_entity.id
_entity.type
_entity.pdbx_description
1 polymer ?
#
loop_
_entity_poly.entity_id
_entity_poly.type
_entity_poly.pdbx_seq_one_letter_code
_entity_poly.pdbx_strand_id
1 'polypeptide(L)'
;NKSEISPINMIERLFKSLWLIGPIFFLHLFLGCGEKESELGNEVLIRLGDRVVTVLEFNEAFEISKIASASDTGERSEDLEKMQLRLLNDLVLETILLERAGEIGVSISDIELEKAVASIKNDYPSGEFEEVLLEFAVSYETWESRLKKRLIMEKVIEKELENQITITPEDIAEFYKKNLQGKKAESESTSTSDDINEIIVKQLRREKAEEGYKTWLEALKAKYEIEINSEQWEKITGSQPK
;
A
#
# COMPACT_ATOMS: atom_id res chain seq x y z
N ASN A 1 8.55 25.11 0.23
CA ASN A 1 7.32 24.33 0.41
C ASN A 1 7.65 22.87 0.10
N LYS A 2 8.15 22.17 1.11
CA LYS A 2 8.24 20.70 1.08
C LYS A 2 6.86 20.16 1.44
N SER A 3 6.13 19.63 0.48
CA SER A 3 4.98 18.79 0.76
C SER A 3 5.51 17.46 1.24
N GLU A 4 5.56 17.25 2.54
CA GLU A 4 5.81 15.95 3.14
C GLU A 4 4.64 15.03 2.78
N ILE A 5 4.98 13.92 2.13
CA ILE A 5 4.02 12.91 1.68
C ILE A 5 3.74 12.01 2.88
N SER A 6 2.53 12.08 3.42
CA SER A 6 2.05 11.17 4.47
C SER A 6 2.18 9.70 4.00
N PRO A 7 2.67 8.78 4.85
CA PRO A 7 2.80 7.37 4.51
C PRO A 7 1.48 6.71 4.12
N ILE A 8 0.36 7.19 4.64
CA ILE A 8 -0.99 6.73 4.26
C ILE A 8 -1.32 7.16 2.81
N ASN A 9 -0.89 8.37 2.42
CA ASN A 9 -1.01 8.85 1.03
C ASN A 9 -0.06 8.10 0.08
N MET A 10 1.02 7.52 0.59
CA MET A 10 1.93 6.71 -0.22
C MET A 10 1.28 5.37 -0.62
N ILE A 11 0.55 4.75 0.30
CA ILE A 11 -0.24 3.53 0.02
C ILE A 11 -1.40 3.85 -0.94
N GLU A 12 -2.09 4.97 -0.75
CA GLU A 12 -3.12 5.44 -1.69
C GLU A 12 -2.54 5.85 -3.06
N ARG A 13 -1.34 6.44 -3.10
CA ARG A 13 -0.69 6.84 -4.37
C ARG A 13 -0.19 5.65 -5.17
N LEU A 14 0.29 4.59 -4.54
CA LEU A 14 0.67 3.37 -5.23
C LEU A 14 -0.51 2.72 -5.97
N PHE A 15 -1.75 2.95 -5.50
CA PHE A 15 -2.96 2.47 -6.16
C PHE A 15 -3.64 3.49 -7.08
N LYS A 16 -3.48 4.80 -6.83
CA LYS A 16 -4.07 5.85 -7.71
C LYS A 16 -3.25 6.11 -8.98
N SER A 17 -1.94 5.86 -8.95
CA SER A 17 -1.10 6.00 -10.15
C SER A 17 -1.24 4.84 -11.15
N LEU A 18 -1.98 3.77 -10.77
CA LEU A 18 -2.32 2.66 -11.67
C LEU A 18 -3.44 3.02 -12.70
N TRP A 19 -3.85 4.30 -12.76
CA TRP A 19 -5.13 4.71 -13.31
C TRP A 19 -5.15 5.43 -14.64
N LEU A 20 -4.03 5.61 -15.31
CA LEU A 20 -4.03 6.32 -16.60
C LEU A 20 -2.99 5.71 -17.55
N ILE A 21 -3.37 4.98 -18.58
CA ILE A 21 -2.82 5.10 -19.96
C ILE A 21 -3.48 4.13 -20.93
N GLY A 22 -3.81 4.64 -22.08
CA GLY A 22 -4.43 3.99 -23.21
C GLY A 22 -3.44 3.26 -24.17
N PRO A 23 -3.92 2.67 -25.25
CA PRO A 23 -3.44 1.40 -25.80
C PRO A 23 -2.36 1.55 -26.89
N ILE A 24 -1.42 0.58 -26.97
CA ILE A 24 -0.74 0.23 -28.22
C ILE A 24 -0.57 -1.28 -28.33
N PHE A 25 -1.14 -1.78 -29.39
CA PHE A 25 -1.17 -3.12 -29.93
C PHE A 25 0.23 -3.54 -30.44
N PHE A 26 0.77 -4.67 -30.00
CA PHE A 26 1.70 -5.42 -30.84
C PHE A 26 1.64 -6.93 -30.60
N LEU A 27 1.18 -7.62 -31.63
CA LEU A 27 1.09 -9.06 -31.78
C LEU A 27 2.44 -9.62 -32.23
N HIS A 28 3.08 -10.46 -31.42
CA HIS A 28 4.11 -11.38 -31.91
C HIS A 28 3.98 -12.76 -31.28
N LEU A 29 3.59 -13.71 -32.14
CA LEU A 29 3.71 -15.15 -31.92
C LEU A 29 5.22 -15.52 -31.93
N PHE A 30 5.70 -16.10 -30.82
CA PHE A 30 6.87 -16.97 -30.85
C PHE A 30 6.58 -18.22 -30.02
N LEU A 31 6.43 -19.34 -30.75
CA LEU A 31 6.65 -20.67 -30.23
C LEU A 31 8.16 -20.82 -29.97
N GLY A 32 8.51 -21.00 -28.71
CA GLY A 32 9.86 -21.35 -28.27
C GLY A 32 9.81 -22.13 -26.98
N CYS A 33 10.02 -23.42 -27.03
CA CYS A 33 10.28 -24.30 -25.87
C CYS A 33 11.38 -23.72 -24.98
N GLY A 34 11.11 -23.65 -23.69
CA GLY A 34 12.11 -23.31 -22.68
C GLY A 34 11.65 -23.76 -21.30
N GLU A 35 11.89 -25.03 -20.99
CA GLU A 35 11.65 -25.64 -19.66
C GLU A 35 12.54 -25.10 -18.54
N LYS A 36 13.09 -23.89 -18.65
CA LYS A 36 13.94 -23.26 -17.62
C LYS A 36 13.31 -22.09 -16.86
N GLU A 37 12.18 -21.52 -17.32
CA GLU A 37 11.53 -20.40 -16.64
C GLU A 37 10.75 -20.82 -15.37
N SER A 38 10.31 -22.07 -15.27
CA SER A 38 9.50 -22.53 -14.16
C SER A 38 10.27 -22.81 -12.86
N GLU A 39 11.60 -23.03 -12.89
CA GLU A 39 12.39 -23.24 -11.68
C GLU A 39 12.80 -21.93 -11.00
N LEU A 40 13.10 -20.90 -11.76
CA LEU A 40 13.51 -19.59 -11.21
C LEU A 40 12.35 -18.82 -10.54
N GLY A 41 11.11 -19.06 -10.95
CA GLY A 41 9.94 -18.35 -10.43
C GLY A 41 9.54 -18.72 -9.00
N ASN A 42 9.80 -19.97 -8.57
CA ASN A 42 9.41 -20.47 -7.25
C ASN A 42 10.49 -20.26 -6.17
N GLU A 43 11.65 -19.72 -6.52
CA GLU A 43 12.69 -19.47 -5.53
C GLU A 43 12.26 -18.37 -4.53
N VAL A 44 12.58 -18.60 -3.26
CA VAL A 44 12.25 -17.65 -2.18
C VAL A 44 13.20 -16.47 -2.25
N LEU A 45 12.64 -15.27 -2.32
CA LEU A 45 13.36 -14.00 -2.24
C LEU A 45 13.36 -13.43 -0.81
N ILE A 46 12.19 -13.41 -0.16
CA ILE A 46 12.02 -12.92 1.22
C ILE A 46 11.40 -14.05 2.04
N ARG A 47 11.92 -14.24 3.26
CA ARG A 47 11.36 -15.17 4.25
C ARG A 47 11.20 -14.50 5.60
N LEU A 48 10.04 -14.72 6.22
CA LEU A 48 9.75 -14.35 7.59
C LEU A 48 8.93 -15.48 8.24
N GLY A 49 9.56 -16.32 9.04
CA GLY A 49 8.91 -17.51 9.56
C GLY A 49 8.40 -18.42 8.43
N ASP A 50 7.08 -18.68 8.44
CA ASP A 50 6.41 -19.48 7.40
C ASP A 50 6.00 -18.67 6.17
N ARG A 51 6.07 -17.34 6.23
CA ARG A 51 5.75 -16.46 5.10
C ARG A 51 6.93 -16.34 4.16
N VAL A 52 6.64 -16.44 2.89
CA VAL A 52 7.64 -16.26 1.83
C VAL A 52 7.10 -15.32 0.74
N VAL A 53 8.00 -14.58 0.13
CA VAL A 53 7.77 -13.90 -1.15
C VAL A 53 8.74 -14.51 -2.14
N THR A 54 8.21 -14.97 -3.26
CA THR A 54 8.99 -15.61 -4.32
C THR A 54 9.55 -14.58 -5.29
N VAL A 55 10.56 -15.00 -6.07
CA VAL A 55 11.09 -14.20 -7.19
C VAL A 55 10.00 -13.90 -8.22
N LEU A 56 9.07 -14.83 -8.45
CA LEU A 56 7.95 -14.62 -9.36
C LEU A 56 7.04 -13.48 -8.87
N GLU A 57 6.61 -13.53 -7.60
CA GLU A 57 5.76 -12.49 -7.01
C GLU A 57 6.43 -11.11 -7.04
N PHE A 58 7.75 -11.06 -6.79
CA PHE A 58 8.52 -9.83 -6.92
C PHE A 58 8.50 -9.30 -8.35
N ASN A 59 8.78 -10.15 -9.33
CA ASN A 59 8.83 -9.75 -10.74
C ASN A 59 7.47 -9.27 -11.24
N GLU A 60 6.38 -9.96 -10.90
CA GLU A 60 5.02 -9.55 -11.24
C GLU A 60 4.68 -8.17 -10.62
N ALA A 61 5.03 -7.95 -9.35
CA ALA A 61 4.82 -6.68 -8.68
C ALA A 61 5.68 -5.57 -9.31
N PHE A 62 6.91 -5.91 -9.74
CA PHE A 62 7.81 -4.96 -10.37
C PHE A 62 7.32 -4.52 -11.76
N GLU A 63 6.83 -5.46 -12.60
CA GLU A 63 6.24 -5.11 -13.89
C GLU A 63 5.06 -4.14 -13.73
N ILE A 64 4.18 -4.39 -12.76
CA ILE A 64 3.07 -3.48 -12.47
C ILE A 64 3.56 -2.11 -12.02
N SER A 65 4.60 -2.05 -11.16
CA SER A 65 5.15 -0.77 -10.68
C SER A 65 5.81 0.05 -11.80
N LYS A 66 6.42 -0.61 -12.79
CA LYS A 66 6.98 0.04 -13.99
C LYS A 66 5.88 0.68 -14.84
N ILE A 67 4.78 -0.03 -15.06
CA ILE A 67 3.65 0.50 -15.84
C ILE A 67 3.09 1.75 -15.13
N ALA A 68 2.90 1.66 -13.81
CA ALA A 68 2.38 2.78 -13.02
C ALA A 68 3.29 4.02 -13.05
N SER A 69 4.62 3.82 -13.03
CA SER A 69 5.58 4.95 -13.06
C SER A 69 5.78 5.53 -14.46
N ALA A 70 5.63 4.74 -15.52
CA ALA A 70 5.74 5.22 -16.91
C ALA A 70 4.62 6.21 -17.26
N SER A 71 3.48 6.15 -16.55
CA SER A 71 2.34 7.02 -16.76
C SER A 71 2.45 8.39 -16.10
N ASP A 72 3.25 8.53 -15.06
CA ASP A 72 3.26 9.74 -14.23
C ASP A 72 4.36 10.74 -14.60
N THR A 73 5.42 10.32 -15.26
CA THR A 73 6.54 11.21 -15.59
C THR A 73 7.08 10.93 -16.98
N GLY A 74 7.06 11.94 -17.84
CA GLY A 74 7.82 11.93 -19.11
C GLY A 74 9.34 11.91 -18.90
N GLU A 75 9.84 11.65 -17.71
CA GLU A 75 11.24 11.53 -17.34
C GLU A 75 11.66 10.05 -17.30
N ARG A 76 12.51 9.76 -18.24
CA ARG A 76 13.10 8.46 -18.52
C ARG A 76 14.04 8.03 -17.41
N SER A 77 13.84 6.82 -16.91
CA SER A 77 14.71 6.06 -16.01
C SER A 77 15.02 6.75 -14.66
N GLU A 78 14.02 6.84 -13.81
CA GLU A 78 14.40 6.63 -12.41
C GLU A 78 15.13 5.28 -12.37
N ASP A 79 16.31 5.30 -11.80
CA ASP A 79 17.23 4.19 -11.68
C ASP A 79 16.45 2.89 -11.33
N LEU A 80 16.39 1.94 -12.25
CA LEU A 80 15.66 0.68 -12.07
C LEU A 80 16.03 0.02 -10.73
N GLU A 81 17.31 0.14 -10.33
CA GLU A 81 17.81 -0.36 -9.07
C GLU A 81 17.08 0.28 -7.87
N LYS A 82 16.82 1.59 -7.92
CA LYS A 82 16.06 2.27 -6.84
C LYS A 82 14.62 1.84 -6.79
N MET A 83 13.98 1.60 -7.94
CA MET A 83 12.62 1.08 -7.99
C MET A 83 12.56 -0.34 -7.42
N GLN A 84 13.51 -1.20 -7.80
CA GLN A 84 13.60 -2.57 -7.29
C GLN A 84 13.83 -2.59 -5.77
N LEU A 85 14.75 -1.75 -5.28
CA LEU A 85 15.02 -1.66 -3.84
C LEU A 85 13.81 -1.12 -3.06
N ARG A 86 13.08 -0.15 -3.60
CA ARG A 86 11.85 0.37 -3.01
C ARG A 86 10.79 -0.73 -2.91
N LEU A 87 10.56 -1.45 -4.01
CA LEU A 87 9.62 -2.57 -4.03
C LEU A 87 10.01 -3.68 -3.06
N LEU A 88 11.30 -4.04 -2.98
CA LEU A 88 11.79 -5.01 -2.00
C LEU A 88 11.43 -4.58 -0.57
N ASN A 89 11.69 -3.31 -0.22
CA ASN A 89 11.35 -2.78 1.10
C ASN A 89 9.83 -2.77 1.36
N ASP A 90 9.02 -2.49 0.35
CA ASP A 90 7.56 -2.51 0.45
C ASP A 90 7.04 -3.93 0.70
N LEU A 91 7.59 -4.93 -0.01
CA LEU A 91 7.24 -6.34 0.19
C LEU A 91 7.71 -6.89 1.56
N VAL A 92 8.88 -6.45 2.03
CA VAL A 92 9.35 -6.74 3.40
C VAL A 92 8.36 -6.18 4.42
N LEU A 93 7.94 -4.93 4.25
CA LEU A 93 6.95 -4.30 5.13
C LEU A 93 5.60 -5.02 5.09
N GLU A 94 5.09 -5.35 3.89
CA GLU A 94 3.87 -6.14 3.72
C GLU A 94 3.97 -7.47 4.50
N THR A 95 5.09 -8.18 4.35
CA THR A 95 5.33 -9.47 5.02
C THR A 95 5.28 -9.34 6.53
N ILE A 96 5.93 -8.30 7.10
CA ILE A 96 5.92 -8.00 8.54
C ILE A 96 4.51 -7.72 9.04
N LEU A 97 3.76 -6.86 8.35
CA LEU A 97 2.42 -6.46 8.78
C LEU A 97 1.43 -7.62 8.69
N LEU A 98 1.56 -8.48 7.68
CA LEU A 98 0.73 -9.68 7.56
C LEU A 98 1.08 -10.74 8.62
N GLU A 99 2.36 -10.88 8.99
CA GLU A 99 2.75 -11.73 10.12
C GLU A 99 2.17 -11.19 11.42
N ARG A 100 2.32 -9.89 11.65
CA ARG A 100 1.75 -9.24 12.83
C ARG A 100 0.25 -9.37 12.90
N ALA A 101 -0.46 -9.27 11.78
CA ALA A 101 -1.89 -9.50 11.70
C ALA A 101 -2.27 -10.89 12.25
N GLY A 102 -1.53 -11.93 11.85
CA GLY A 102 -1.72 -13.30 12.36
C GLY A 102 -1.54 -13.38 13.87
N GLU A 103 -0.46 -12.79 14.42
CA GLU A 103 -0.16 -12.80 15.86
C GLU A 103 -1.24 -12.12 16.70
N ILE A 104 -1.77 -10.98 16.23
CA ILE A 104 -2.77 -10.20 16.98
C ILE A 104 -4.22 -10.53 16.61
N GLY A 105 -4.43 -11.56 15.77
CA GLY A 105 -5.75 -12.03 15.37
C GLY A 105 -6.52 -11.01 14.51
N VAL A 106 -5.83 -10.25 13.65
CA VAL A 106 -6.46 -9.33 12.69
C VAL A 106 -6.72 -10.08 11.38
N SER A 107 -7.95 -10.00 10.92
CA SER A 107 -8.38 -10.55 9.63
C SER A 107 -9.45 -9.67 9.00
N ILE A 108 -9.71 -9.90 7.72
CA ILE A 108 -10.81 -9.28 6.97
C ILE A 108 -11.85 -10.36 6.68
N SER A 109 -13.09 -10.14 7.10
CA SER A 109 -14.21 -11.00 6.78
C SER A 109 -14.65 -10.81 5.32
N ASP A 110 -15.33 -11.81 4.76
CA ASP A 110 -15.85 -11.73 3.39
C ASP A 110 -16.80 -10.54 3.20
N ILE A 111 -17.62 -10.22 4.21
CA ILE A 111 -18.52 -9.06 4.18
C ILE A 111 -17.74 -7.73 4.12
N GLU A 112 -16.64 -7.61 4.84
CA GLU A 112 -15.80 -6.41 4.80
C GLU A 112 -15.10 -6.27 3.44
N LEU A 113 -14.61 -7.38 2.89
CA LEU A 113 -14.00 -7.42 1.58
C LEU A 113 -15.02 -7.03 0.49
N GLU A 114 -16.20 -7.64 0.50
CA GLU A 114 -17.29 -7.31 -0.46
C GLU A 114 -17.68 -5.83 -0.40
N LYS A 115 -17.78 -5.25 0.80
CA LYS A 115 -18.07 -3.81 0.97
C LYS A 115 -16.96 -2.94 0.38
N ALA A 116 -15.70 -3.29 0.62
CA ALA A 116 -14.56 -2.56 0.09
C ALA A 116 -14.51 -2.66 -1.44
N VAL A 117 -14.74 -3.85 -2.00
CA VAL A 117 -14.87 -4.09 -3.44
C VAL A 117 -15.98 -3.24 -4.03
N ALA A 118 -17.18 -3.27 -3.44
CA ALA A 118 -18.32 -2.50 -3.91
C ALA A 118 -18.05 -1.00 -3.87
N SER A 119 -17.41 -0.51 -2.82
CA SER A 119 -17.03 0.90 -2.71
C SER A 119 -16.10 1.32 -3.85
N ILE A 120 -15.06 0.52 -4.11
CA ILE A 120 -14.11 0.82 -5.19
C ILE A 120 -14.81 0.78 -6.55
N LYS A 121 -15.62 -0.25 -6.83
CA LYS A 121 -16.33 -0.37 -8.10
C LYS A 121 -17.32 0.77 -8.35
N ASN A 122 -17.94 1.31 -7.30
CA ASN A 122 -18.86 2.44 -7.41
C ASN A 122 -18.19 3.76 -7.82
N ASP A 123 -16.87 3.87 -7.65
CA ASP A 123 -16.10 5.04 -8.09
C ASP A 123 -15.86 5.04 -9.62
N TYR A 124 -16.22 3.93 -10.31
CA TYR A 124 -16.08 3.74 -11.75
C TYR A 124 -17.41 3.81 -12.47
N PRO A 125 -17.48 4.40 -13.65
CA PRO A 125 -18.57 4.16 -14.57
C PRO A 125 -18.76 2.66 -14.87
N SER A 126 -19.98 2.29 -15.25
CA SER A 126 -20.33 0.90 -15.48
C SER A 126 -19.43 0.23 -16.54
N GLY A 127 -18.72 -0.83 -16.15
CA GLY A 127 -17.85 -1.62 -17.01
C GLY A 127 -16.40 -1.15 -17.09
N GLU A 128 -16.09 0.09 -16.69
CA GLU A 128 -14.74 0.63 -16.76
C GLU A 128 -13.76 -0.06 -15.77
N PHE A 129 -14.27 -0.51 -14.63
CA PHE A 129 -13.43 -1.22 -13.67
C PHE A 129 -12.81 -2.49 -14.26
N GLU A 130 -13.60 -3.30 -14.94
CA GLU A 130 -13.17 -4.52 -15.59
C GLU A 130 -12.24 -4.23 -16.79
N GLU A 131 -12.49 -3.16 -17.53
CA GLU A 131 -11.61 -2.72 -18.61
C GLU A 131 -10.23 -2.33 -18.09
N VAL A 132 -10.16 -1.60 -16.96
CA VAL A 132 -8.89 -1.24 -16.32
C VAL A 132 -8.12 -2.48 -15.88
N LEU A 133 -8.76 -3.48 -15.28
CA LEU A 133 -8.08 -4.72 -14.92
C LEU A 133 -7.48 -5.43 -16.13
N LEU A 134 -8.21 -5.45 -17.27
CA LEU A 134 -7.73 -6.03 -18.53
C LEU A 134 -6.56 -5.24 -19.11
N GLU A 135 -6.62 -3.91 -19.08
CA GLU A 135 -5.54 -3.04 -19.56
C GLU A 135 -4.22 -3.31 -18.83
N PHE A 136 -4.29 -3.53 -17.53
CA PHE A 136 -3.12 -3.85 -16.70
C PHE A 136 -2.78 -5.35 -16.64
N ALA A 137 -3.49 -6.20 -17.40
CA ALA A 137 -3.33 -7.65 -17.37
C ALA A 137 -3.39 -8.25 -15.94
N VAL A 138 -4.20 -7.66 -15.06
CA VAL A 138 -4.43 -8.12 -13.68
C VAL A 138 -5.75 -8.86 -13.63
N SER A 139 -5.73 -10.12 -13.15
CA SER A 139 -6.96 -10.85 -12.90
C SER A 139 -7.75 -10.23 -11.73
N TYR A 140 -9.08 -10.37 -11.75
CA TYR A 140 -9.92 -9.94 -10.64
C TYR A 140 -9.49 -10.59 -9.31
N GLU A 141 -9.19 -11.87 -9.33
CA GLU A 141 -8.73 -12.63 -8.15
C GLU A 141 -7.42 -12.07 -7.58
N THR A 142 -6.44 -11.76 -8.45
CA THR A 142 -5.17 -11.14 -8.03
C THR A 142 -5.41 -9.76 -7.42
N TRP A 143 -6.26 -8.95 -8.04
CA TRP A 143 -6.61 -7.63 -7.54
C TRP A 143 -7.32 -7.71 -6.17
N GLU A 144 -8.32 -8.59 -6.04
CA GLU A 144 -9.06 -8.79 -4.80
C GLU A 144 -8.17 -9.30 -3.66
N SER A 145 -7.27 -10.23 -3.97
CA SER A 145 -6.27 -10.72 -3.00
C SER A 145 -5.36 -9.59 -2.49
N ARG A 146 -4.90 -8.72 -3.38
CA ARG A 146 -4.10 -7.53 -3.01
C ARG A 146 -4.90 -6.55 -2.18
N LEU A 147 -6.16 -6.31 -2.53
CA LEU A 147 -7.06 -5.49 -1.73
C LEU A 147 -7.22 -6.06 -0.32
N LYS A 148 -7.45 -7.37 -0.19
CA LYS A 148 -7.57 -8.03 1.11
C LYS A 148 -6.31 -7.85 1.96
N LYS A 149 -5.12 -8.06 1.40
CA LYS A 149 -3.84 -7.83 2.09
C LYS A 149 -3.72 -6.37 2.57
N ARG A 150 -4.04 -5.41 1.73
CA ARG A 150 -4.04 -3.99 2.08
C ARG A 150 -4.97 -3.68 3.26
N LEU A 151 -6.20 -4.17 3.22
CA LEU A 151 -7.17 -3.97 4.30
C LEU A 151 -6.71 -4.59 5.63
N ILE A 152 -6.03 -5.74 5.57
CA ILE A 152 -5.41 -6.36 6.75
C ILE A 152 -4.33 -5.45 7.33
N MET A 153 -3.43 -4.94 6.48
CA MET A 153 -2.36 -4.03 6.93
C MET A 153 -2.92 -2.74 7.53
N GLU A 154 -3.93 -2.13 6.92
CA GLU A 154 -4.63 -0.96 7.44
C GLU A 154 -5.22 -1.23 8.84
N LYS A 155 -5.88 -2.39 9.03
CA LYS A 155 -6.40 -2.80 10.35
C LYS A 155 -5.32 -3.02 11.40
N VAL A 156 -4.14 -3.52 11.02
CA VAL A 156 -3.00 -3.66 11.95
C VAL A 156 -2.54 -2.29 12.42
N ILE A 157 -2.35 -1.35 11.49
CA ILE A 157 -1.93 0.02 11.79
C ILE A 157 -2.97 0.70 12.69
N GLU A 158 -4.25 0.61 12.34
CA GLU A 158 -5.34 1.15 13.16
C GLU A 158 -5.32 0.58 14.57
N LYS A 159 -5.22 -0.74 14.70
CA LYS A 159 -5.28 -1.43 15.99
C LYS A 159 -4.06 -1.13 16.87
N GLU A 160 -2.86 -1.10 16.31
CA GLU A 160 -1.61 -0.99 17.07
C GLU A 160 -1.09 0.44 17.22
N LEU A 161 -1.47 1.33 16.34
CA LEU A 161 -1.02 2.71 16.37
C LEU A 161 -2.14 3.67 16.69
N GLU A 162 -3.17 3.76 15.86
CA GLU A 162 -4.22 4.76 16.03
C GLU A 162 -5.05 4.56 17.30
N ASN A 163 -5.45 3.32 17.60
CA ASN A 163 -6.29 3.02 18.77
C ASN A 163 -5.55 3.15 20.10
N GLN A 164 -4.21 3.18 20.12
CA GLN A 164 -3.41 3.41 21.32
C GLN A 164 -3.21 4.90 21.62
N ILE A 165 -3.53 5.78 20.69
CA ILE A 165 -3.37 7.22 20.83
C ILE A 165 -4.54 7.79 21.63
N THR A 166 -4.21 8.38 22.80
CA THR A 166 -5.17 9.12 23.59
C THR A 166 -5.22 10.57 23.13
N ILE A 167 -6.41 11.06 22.80
CA ILE A 167 -6.66 12.47 22.50
C ILE A 167 -7.14 13.15 23.76
N THR A 168 -6.42 14.18 24.22
CA THR A 168 -6.75 14.94 25.42
C THR A 168 -7.63 16.15 25.08
N PRO A 169 -8.34 16.73 26.08
CA PRO A 169 -9.06 17.98 25.86
C PRO A 169 -8.15 19.12 25.37
N GLU A 170 -6.89 19.12 25.80
CA GLU A 170 -5.87 20.10 25.38
C GLU A 170 -5.56 19.98 23.89
N ASP A 171 -5.45 18.75 23.37
CA ASP A 171 -5.24 18.49 21.93
C ASP A 171 -6.40 19.07 21.10
N ILE A 172 -7.63 18.86 21.58
CA ILE A 172 -8.83 19.40 20.92
C ILE A 172 -8.81 20.94 20.94
N ALA A 173 -8.49 21.52 22.10
CA ALA A 173 -8.41 22.98 22.23
C ALA A 173 -7.34 23.60 21.34
N GLU A 174 -6.18 22.95 21.22
CA GLU A 174 -5.10 23.39 20.33
C GLU A 174 -5.52 23.28 18.85
N PHE A 175 -6.18 22.21 18.47
CA PHE A 175 -6.72 22.02 17.13
C PHE A 175 -7.70 23.14 16.76
N TYR A 176 -8.63 23.49 17.64
CA TYR A 176 -9.55 24.61 17.45
C TYR A 176 -8.81 25.93 17.31
N LYS A 177 -7.81 26.18 18.16
CA LYS A 177 -7.00 27.40 18.10
C LYS A 177 -6.23 27.51 16.78
N LYS A 178 -5.66 26.41 16.28
CA LYS A 178 -4.86 26.38 15.06
C LYS A 178 -5.71 26.52 13.79
N ASN A 179 -6.89 25.89 13.78
CA ASN A 179 -7.71 25.78 12.56
C ASN A 179 -8.82 26.81 12.44
N LEU A 180 -9.25 27.45 13.58
CA LEU A 180 -10.35 28.41 13.60
C LEU A 180 -9.90 29.86 13.80
N GLN A 181 -8.61 30.16 14.00
CA GLN A 181 -8.10 31.53 14.08
C GLN A 181 -8.19 32.34 12.76
N GLY A 182 -8.85 31.81 11.73
CA GLY A 182 -9.03 32.49 10.45
C GLY A 182 -10.38 32.34 9.77
N LYS A 183 -11.25 31.50 10.28
CA LYS A 183 -12.59 31.30 9.71
C LYS A 183 -13.65 31.67 10.73
N LYS A 184 -14.29 32.86 10.54
CA LYS A 184 -15.59 33.13 11.14
C LYS A 184 -16.52 31.98 10.77
N ALA A 185 -17.22 31.46 11.77
CA ALA A 185 -18.22 30.42 11.61
C ALA A 185 -19.30 30.85 10.59
N GLU A 186 -19.06 30.51 9.33
CA GLU A 186 -20.07 30.48 8.28
C GLU A 186 -20.17 29.03 7.79
N SER A 187 -20.79 28.21 8.60
CA SER A 187 -21.49 27.02 8.10
C SER A 187 -22.56 26.65 9.12
N GLU A 188 -23.76 27.07 8.82
CA GLU A 188 -24.99 26.40 9.24
C GLU A 188 -24.98 24.98 8.64
N SER A 189 -24.19 24.08 9.21
CA SER A 189 -24.32 22.66 8.96
C SER A 189 -24.98 22.02 10.17
N THR A 190 -26.06 21.34 9.92
CA THR A 190 -26.95 20.58 10.81
C THR A 190 -26.26 19.40 11.54
N SER A 191 -24.94 19.43 11.68
CA SER A 191 -24.16 18.45 12.46
C SER A 191 -24.19 18.84 13.93
N THR A 192 -24.52 17.89 14.81
CA THR A 192 -24.48 18.11 16.25
C THR A 192 -23.05 18.38 16.71
N SER A 193 -22.88 19.11 17.84
CA SER A 193 -21.55 19.36 18.44
C SER A 193 -20.77 18.06 18.68
N ASP A 194 -21.48 16.97 18.97
CA ASP A 194 -20.89 15.67 19.25
C ASP A 194 -20.31 15.03 17.98
N ASP A 195 -21.00 15.15 16.85
CA ASP A 195 -20.51 14.66 15.54
C ASP A 195 -19.23 15.38 15.11
N ILE A 196 -19.17 16.70 15.34
CA ILE A 196 -17.99 17.51 15.01
C ILE A 196 -16.79 17.12 15.90
N ASN A 197 -17.02 16.90 17.19
CA ASN A 197 -15.96 16.48 18.10
C ASN A 197 -15.44 15.09 17.75
N GLU A 198 -16.29 14.15 17.34
CA GLU A 198 -15.89 12.81 16.90
C GLU A 198 -14.98 12.89 15.65
N ILE A 199 -15.34 13.72 14.67
CA ILE A 199 -14.52 13.96 13.47
C ILE A 199 -13.15 14.54 13.85
N ILE A 200 -13.11 15.52 14.75
CA ILE A 200 -11.86 16.14 15.21
C ILE A 200 -10.99 15.14 15.96
N VAL A 201 -11.57 14.35 16.86
CA VAL A 201 -10.83 13.30 17.59
C VAL A 201 -10.23 12.28 16.62
N LYS A 202 -10.98 11.87 15.61
CA LYS A 202 -10.49 10.96 14.57
C LYS A 202 -9.35 11.57 13.76
N GLN A 203 -9.46 12.84 13.38
CA GLN A 203 -8.41 13.54 12.67
C GLN A 203 -7.14 13.70 13.51
N LEU A 204 -7.26 14.16 14.75
CA LEU A 204 -6.12 14.31 15.67
C LEU A 204 -5.42 12.98 15.95
N ARG A 205 -6.21 11.89 16.11
CA ARG A 205 -5.64 10.55 16.29
C ARG A 205 -4.81 10.14 15.06
N ARG A 206 -5.29 10.43 13.87
CA ARG A 206 -4.57 10.17 12.62
C ARG A 206 -3.28 10.99 12.52
N GLU A 207 -3.33 12.29 12.83
CA GLU A 207 -2.15 13.16 12.81
C GLU A 207 -1.07 12.68 13.79
N LYS A 208 -1.45 12.31 15.02
CA LYS A 208 -0.53 11.74 16.01
C LYS A 208 -0.01 10.36 15.60
N ALA A 209 -0.83 9.55 14.92
CA ALA A 209 -0.41 8.26 14.36
C ALA A 209 0.65 8.46 13.29
N GLU A 210 0.49 9.44 12.41
CA GLU A 210 1.48 9.77 11.36
C GLU A 210 2.83 10.18 11.99
N GLU A 211 2.82 10.96 13.06
CA GLU A 211 4.04 11.35 13.81
C GLU A 211 4.72 10.13 14.45
N GLY A 212 3.94 9.20 15.02
CA GLY A 212 4.45 8.00 15.69
C GLY A 212 4.82 6.84 14.75
N TYR A 213 4.34 6.87 13.50
CA TYR A 213 4.39 5.74 12.57
C TYR A 213 5.81 5.23 12.33
N LYS A 214 6.75 6.13 12.08
CA LYS A 214 8.15 5.74 11.81
C LYS A 214 8.76 4.99 12.98
N THR A 215 8.62 5.51 14.18
CA THR A 215 9.15 4.91 15.41
C THR A 215 8.50 3.56 15.69
N TRP A 216 7.19 3.48 15.54
CA TRP A 216 6.44 2.23 15.68
C TRP A 216 6.89 1.19 14.66
N LEU A 217 7.05 1.58 13.40
CA LEU A 217 7.48 0.68 12.34
C LEU A 217 8.91 0.17 12.55
N GLU A 218 9.82 1.02 12.98
CA GLU A 218 11.19 0.63 13.33
C GLU A 218 11.20 -0.37 14.50
N ALA A 219 10.40 -0.13 15.53
CA ALA A 219 10.22 -1.04 16.65
C ALA A 219 9.58 -2.37 16.21
N LEU A 220 8.61 -2.32 15.29
CA LEU A 220 7.98 -3.51 14.74
C LEU A 220 8.98 -4.34 13.91
N LYS A 221 9.74 -3.71 13.02
CA LYS A 221 10.78 -4.38 12.22
C LYS A 221 11.83 -5.06 13.08
N ALA A 222 12.22 -4.46 14.20
CA ALA A 222 13.21 -5.01 15.12
C ALA A 222 12.76 -6.32 15.83
N LYS A 223 11.46 -6.66 15.79
CA LYS A 223 10.93 -7.90 16.38
C LYS A 223 11.10 -9.11 15.48
N TYR A 224 11.30 -8.90 14.19
CA TYR A 224 11.26 -9.97 13.21
C TYR A 224 12.63 -10.18 12.57
N GLU A 225 13.03 -11.44 12.48
CA GLU A 225 14.19 -11.87 11.72
C GLU A 225 13.76 -12.12 10.26
N ILE A 226 14.16 -11.22 9.37
CA ILE A 226 13.82 -11.27 7.96
C ILE A 226 15.04 -11.73 7.19
N GLU A 227 14.86 -12.79 6.43
CA GLU A 227 15.88 -13.31 5.52
C GLU A 227 15.59 -12.81 4.10
N ILE A 228 16.57 -12.14 3.50
CA ILE A 228 16.56 -11.80 2.08
C ILE A 228 17.59 -12.68 1.38
N ASN A 229 17.16 -13.41 0.36
CA ASN A 229 18.05 -14.27 -0.40
C ASN A 229 18.94 -13.41 -1.31
N SER A 230 20.15 -13.17 -0.87
CA SER A 230 21.12 -12.33 -1.58
C SER A 230 21.47 -12.85 -2.97
N GLU A 231 21.54 -14.17 -3.16
CA GLU A 231 21.81 -14.77 -4.47
C GLU A 231 20.70 -14.46 -5.47
N GLN A 232 19.42 -14.58 -5.05
CA GLN A 232 18.29 -14.25 -5.92
C GLN A 232 18.20 -12.76 -6.17
N TRP A 233 18.47 -11.94 -5.15
CA TRP A 233 18.52 -10.50 -5.31
C TRP A 233 19.58 -10.04 -6.32
N GLU A 234 20.79 -10.62 -6.23
CA GLU A 234 21.85 -10.35 -7.21
C GLU A 234 21.45 -10.76 -8.64
N LYS A 235 20.75 -11.89 -8.81
CA LYS A 235 20.25 -12.31 -10.13
C LYS A 235 19.22 -11.33 -10.70
N ILE A 236 18.38 -10.73 -9.84
CA ILE A 236 17.34 -9.76 -10.25
C ILE A 236 17.95 -8.41 -10.61
N THR A 237 18.90 -7.92 -9.82
CA THR A 237 19.38 -6.53 -9.90
C THR A 237 20.79 -6.39 -10.45
N GLY A 238 21.59 -7.45 -10.40
CA GLY A 238 23.03 -7.41 -10.64
C GLY A 238 23.84 -6.78 -9.49
N SER A 239 23.21 -6.49 -8.33
CA SER A 239 23.82 -5.85 -7.18
C SER A 239 23.37 -6.48 -5.86
N GLN A 240 24.21 -6.37 -4.81
CA GLN A 240 23.86 -6.88 -3.46
C GLN A 240 22.79 -6.00 -2.78
N PRO A 241 21.86 -6.57 -2.01
CA PRO A 241 20.94 -5.79 -1.19
C PRO A 241 21.70 -5.03 -0.10
N LYS A 242 21.44 -3.74 0.02
CA LYS A 242 22.08 -2.86 1.02
C LYS A 242 21.31 -2.85 2.32
#